data_09c65e83967389869371678579b20bdb
#
_entry.id   09c65e83967389869371678579b20bdb
#
_cell.length_a   1.000
_cell.length_b   1.000
_cell.length_c   1.000
_cell.angle_alpha   90.00
_cell.angle_beta   90.00
_cell.angle_gamma   90.00
#
_symmetry.space_group_name_H-M   'P 1'
#
loop_
_entity.id
_entity.type
_entity.pdbx_description
1 polymer ?
#
loop_
_entity_poly.entity_id
_entity_poly.type
_entity_poly.pdbx_seq_one_letter_code
_entity_poly.pdbx_strand_id
1 'polypeptide(L)'
;MKHVFVTLPLDESYRTRLAAIAGDGYSLQFINPKEDRDPYIKALEQANVILGEPNTEDLQFCRHLEWMQITWSGVDYYVQSSTFPEGAVLSCATGLYGPIIAEHMLALTLALSRRLPEYAVKQQQKKWELLLHDKPLEKSN
;
A
#
# COMPACT_ATOMS: atom_id res chain seq x y z
N MET A 1 6.46 -26.12 11.15
CA MET A 1 6.06 -24.73 11.49
C MET A 1 6.48 -23.87 10.30
N LYS A 2 5.58 -23.06 9.73
CA LYS A 2 5.89 -22.17 8.61
C LYS A 2 6.38 -20.80 9.11
N HIS A 3 7.32 -20.20 8.40
CA HIS A 3 7.88 -18.90 8.74
C HIS A 3 7.18 -17.80 7.96
N VAL A 4 6.61 -16.84 8.68
CA VAL A 4 5.97 -15.63 8.13
C VAL A 4 6.88 -14.45 8.40
N PHE A 5 7.35 -13.84 7.33
CA PHE A 5 8.19 -12.66 7.40
C PHE A 5 7.38 -11.40 7.09
N VAL A 6 7.39 -10.44 8.01
CA VAL A 6 6.61 -9.21 7.93
C VAL A 6 7.56 -8.02 7.82
N THR A 7 7.53 -7.34 6.67
CA THR A 7 8.34 -6.14 6.40
C THR A 7 7.55 -4.85 6.65
N LEU A 8 6.24 -4.97 6.95
CA LEU A 8 5.37 -3.82 7.16
C LEU A 8 5.65 -3.16 8.51
N PRO A 9 5.63 -1.82 8.59
CA PRO A 9 5.78 -1.07 9.83
C PRO A 9 4.48 -1.13 10.66
N LEU A 10 4.21 -2.29 11.26
CA LEU A 10 3.03 -2.51 12.09
C LEU A 10 3.28 -2.06 13.53
N ASP A 11 2.27 -1.39 14.12
CA ASP A 11 2.25 -1.13 15.55
C ASP A 11 1.98 -2.42 16.36
N GLU A 12 2.17 -2.37 17.67
CA GLU A 12 2.04 -3.53 18.57
C GLU A 12 0.64 -4.14 18.55
N SER A 13 -0.40 -3.34 18.36
CA SER A 13 -1.78 -3.82 18.31
C SER A 13 -2.02 -4.72 17.10
N TYR A 14 -1.49 -4.33 15.93
CA TYR A 14 -1.57 -5.16 14.72
C TYR A 14 -0.67 -6.38 14.80
N ARG A 15 0.53 -6.29 15.39
CA ARG A 15 1.41 -7.45 15.61
C ARG A 15 0.74 -8.50 16.47
N THR A 16 0.12 -8.09 17.58
CA THR A 16 -0.62 -8.99 18.47
C THR A 16 -1.79 -9.66 17.76
N ARG A 17 -2.57 -8.91 16.98
CA ARG A 17 -3.68 -9.45 16.19
C ARG A 17 -3.20 -10.46 15.14
N LEU A 18 -2.11 -10.15 14.45
CA LEU A 18 -1.53 -11.03 13.44
C LEU A 18 -1.04 -12.34 14.09
N ALA A 19 -0.36 -12.25 15.23
CA ALA A 19 0.08 -13.41 15.98
C ALA A 19 -1.10 -14.31 16.44
N ALA A 20 -2.17 -13.70 16.91
CA ALA A 20 -3.38 -14.43 17.32
C ALA A 20 -4.06 -15.14 16.13
N ILE A 21 -4.04 -14.55 14.93
CA ILE A 21 -4.59 -15.17 13.71
C ILE A 21 -3.70 -16.30 13.22
N ALA A 22 -2.38 -16.14 13.28
CA ALA A 22 -1.41 -17.12 12.80
C ALA A 22 -1.45 -18.42 13.62
N GLY A 23 -1.64 -18.33 14.95
CA GLY A 23 -1.66 -19.47 15.84
C GLY A 23 -0.33 -20.23 15.90
N ASP A 24 -0.34 -21.43 16.48
CA ASP A 24 0.87 -22.22 16.76
C ASP A 24 1.55 -22.81 15.52
N GLY A 25 0.89 -22.79 14.36
CA GLY A 25 1.42 -23.32 13.10
C GLY A 25 2.45 -22.42 12.41
N TYR A 26 2.54 -21.16 12.82
CA TYR A 26 3.35 -20.14 12.17
C TYR A 26 4.27 -19.41 13.14
N SER A 27 5.49 -19.11 12.67
CA SER A 27 6.46 -18.25 13.37
C SER A 27 6.52 -16.92 12.66
N LEU A 28 6.19 -15.82 13.34
CA LEU A 28 6.22 -14.48 12.79
C LEU A 28 7.54 -13.77 13.12
N GLN A 29 8.17 -13.18 12.12
CA GLN A 29 9.33 -12.32 12.27
C GLN A 29 9.03 -10.94 11.69
N PHE A 30 9.24 -9.89 12.49
CA PHE A 30 9.04 -8.50 12.10
C PHE A 30 10.41 -7.83 11.97
N ILE A 31 10.86 -7.60 10.76
CA ILE A 31 12.16 -6.98 10.48
C ILE A 31 11.96 -5.84 9.50
N ASN A 32 12.48 -4.67 9.87
CA ASN A 32 12.53 -3.53 8.98
C ASN A 32 13.71 -3.70 8.02
N PRO A 33 13.50 -3.73 6.69
CA PRO A 33 14.58 -3.88 5.71
C PRO A 33 15.66 -2.80 5.77
N LYS A 34 15.36 -1.67 6.43
CA LYS A 34 16.27 -0.51 6.53
C LYS A 34 17.20 -0.54 7.73
N GLU A 35 16.99 -1.46 8.69
CA GLU A 35 17.74 -1.47 9.94
C GLU A 35 19.00 -2.35 9.86
N ASP A 36 18.84 -3.61 9.53
CA ASP A 36 19.96 -4.55 9.49
C ASP A 36 19.80 -5.53 8.31
N ARG A 37 20.80 -5.57 7.45
CA ARG A 37 20.79 -6.38 6.23
C ARG A 37 20.89 -7.88 6.51
N ASP A 38 21.76 -8.28 7.44
CA ASP A 38 22.04 -9.70 7.69
C ASP A 38 20.84 -10.47 8.28
N PRO A 39 20.16 -9.99 9.34
CA PRO A 39 18.94 -10.62 9.82
C PRO A 39 17.82 -10.62 8.79
N TYR A 40 17.73 -9.57 7.97
CA TYR A 40 16.75 -9.47 6.90
C TYR A 40 16.93 -10.56 5.85
N ILE A 41 18.15 -10.78 5.35
CA ILE A 41 18.43 -11.83 4.37
C ILE A 41 18.17 -13.22 4.96
N LYS A 42 18.60 -13.48 6.21
CA LYS A 42 18.32 -14.75 6.89
C LYS A 42 16.81 -15.03 7.04
N ALA A 43 16.02 -14.00 7.30
CA ALA A 43 14.57 -14.14 7.36
C ALA A 43 13.97 -14.48 6.00
N LEU A 44 14.46 -13.86 4.92
CA LEU A 44 14.02 -14.17 3.54
C LEU A 44 14.36 -15.63 3.16
N GLU A 45 15.56 -16.11 3.52
CA GLU A 45 15.98 -17.50 3.24
C GLU A 45 15.05 -18.54 3.88
N GLN A 46 14.43 -18.22 5.01
CA GLN A 46 13.57 -19.13 5.76
C GLN A 46 12.07 -18.89 5.47
N ALA A 47 11.72 -17.80 4.82
CA ALA A 47 10.33 -17.38 4.65
C ALA A 47 9.53 -18.35 3.77
N ASN A 48 8.40 -18.83 4.31
CA ASN A 48 7.35 -19.48 3.54
C ASN A 48 6.29 -18.47 3.09
N VAL A 49 6.07 -17.42 3.90
CA VAL A 49 5.12 -16.36 3.64
C VAL A 49 5.77 -15.01 3.86
N ILE A 50 5.53 -14.07 2.97
CA ILE A 50 5.97 -12.67 3.14
C ILE A 50 4.74 -11.76 3.14
N LEU A 51 4.65 -10.89 4.15
CA LEU A 51 3.69 -9.80 4.22
C LEU A 51 4.43 -8.47 4.09
N GLY A 52 4.31 -7.83 2.93
CA GLY A 52 4.97 -6.55 2.61
C GLY A 52 5.74 -6.57 1.30
N GLU A 53 6.63 -5.58 1.14
CA GLU A 53 7.26 -5.23 -0.14
C GLU A 53 8.80 -5.35 -0.07
N PRO A 54 9.39 -6.55 -0.09
CA PRO A 54 10.83 -6.72 -0.26
C PRO A 54 11.28 -6.23 -1.65
N ASN A 55 12.53 -5.82 -1.77
CA ASN A 55 13.09 -5.52 -3.09
C ASN A 55 13.10 -6.78 -3.96
N THR A 56 12.82 -6.63 -5.25
CA THR A 56 12.83 -7.78 -6.17
C THR A 56 14.17 -8.51 -6.18
N GLU A 57 15.29 -7.78 -6.14
CA GLU A 57 16.64 -8.37 -6.08
C GLU A 57 16.83 -9.31 -4.88
N ASP A 58 16.15 -9.04 -3.77
CA ASP A 58 16.27 -9.83 -2.56
C ASP A 58 15.45 -11.13 -2.62
N LEU A 59 14.48 -11.21 -3.51
CA LEU A 59 13.65 -12.41 -3.69
C LEU A 59 14.47 -13.63 -4.16
N GLN A 60 15.64 -13.43 -4.74
CA GLN A 60 16.58 -14.52 -5.05
C GLN A 60 16.98 -15.37 -3.82
N PHE A 61 16.86 -14.81 -2.61
CA PHE A 61 17.14 -15.52 -1.37
C PHE A 61 15.94 -16.33 -0.85
N CYS A 62 14.73 -16.10 -1.38
CA CYS A 62 13.48 -16.72 -0.92
C CYS A 62 13.30 -18.13 -1.51
N ARG A 63 14.05 -19.10 -0.98
CA ARG A 63 14.09 -20.48 -1.52
C ARG A 63 12.85 -21.31 -1.17
N HIS A 64 12.08 -20.90 -0.16
CA HIS A 64 10.95 -21.65 0.38
C HIS A 64 9.64 -20.87 0.31
N LEU A 65 9.61 -19.78 -0.44
CA LEU A 65 8.44 -18.91 -0.53
C LEU A 65 7.28 -19.63 -1.22
N GLU A 66 6.15 -19.66 -0.53
CA GLU A 66 4.89 -20.22 -1.01
C GLU A 66 3.88 -19.13 -1.35
N TRP A 67 3.88 -18.05 -0.55
CA TRP A 67 2.93 -16.95 -0.71
C TRP A 67 3.53 -15.62 -0.29
N MET A 68 3.23 -14.59 -1.09
CA MET A 68 3.58 -13.20 -0.79
C MET A 68 2.35 -12.32 -0.94
N GLN A 69 2.06 -11.53 0.10
CA GLN A 69 1.01 -10.52 0.10
C GLN A 69 1.62 -9.14 0.14
N ILE A 70 1.32 -8.31 -0.86
CA ILE A 70 1.72 -6.90 -0.91
C ILE A 70 0.55 -5.98 -0.56
N THR A 71 0.85 -4.77 -0.09
CA THR A 71 -0.16 -3.75 0.24
C THR A 71 -0.55 -2.88 -0.96
N TRP A 72 0.20 -2.95 -2.04
CA TRP A 72 -0.11 -2.24 -3.28
C TRP A 72 -1.18 -2.97 -4.08
N SER A 73 -1.85 -2.26 -4.98
CA SER A 73 -2.75 -2.85 -5.96
C SER A 73 -2.05 -3.30 -7.24
N GLY A 74 -0.92 -2.66 -7.60
CA GLY A 74 -0.11 -3.02 -8.76
C GLY A 74 0.86 -4.15 -8.46
N VAL A 75 0.97 -5.12 -9.36
CA VAL A 75 1.84 -6.31 -9.23
C VAL A 75 3.01 -6.32 -10.20
N ASP A 76 3.04 -5.39 -11.15
CA ASP A 76 3.98 -5.37 -12.28
C ASP A 76 5.44 -5.46 -11.86
N TYR A 77 5.79 -4.79 -10.75
CA TYR A 77 7.13 -4.77 -10.19
C TYR A 77 7.64 -6.16 -9.84
N TYR A 78 6.78 -7.06 -9.37
CA TYR A 78 7.15 -8.43 -9.00
C TYR A 78 6.96 -9.41 -10.13
N VAL A 79 5.88 -9.30 -10.92
CA VAL A 79 5.56 -10.22 -12.01
C VAL A 79 6.59 -10.14 -13.15
N GLN A 80 7.16 -8.95 -13.39
CA GLN A 80 8.20 -8.75 -14.40
C GLN A 80 9.61 -9.10 -13.91
N SER A 81 9.77 -9.40 -12.62
CA SER A 81 11.07 -9.72 -12.06
C SER A 81 11.44 -11.18 -12.32
N SER A 82 12.64 -11.40 -12.84
CA SER A 82 13.23 -12.74 -13.01
C SER A 82 13.61 -13.41 -11.68
N THR A 83 13.56 -12.68 -10.57
CA THR A 83 13.93 -13.16 -9.23
C THR A 83 12.73 -13.61 -8.41
N PHE A 84 11.49 -13.39 -8.90
CA PHE A 84 10.31 -13.89 -8.19
C PHE A 84 10.28 -15.42 -8.23
N PRO A 85 10.18 -16.10 -7.05
CA PRO A 85 10.28 -17.57 -7.01
C PRO A 85 9.18 -18.27 -7.80
N GLU A 86 9.58 -19.20 -8.64
CA GLU A 86 8.65 -20.02 -9.42
C GLU A 86 7.75 -20.84 -8.51
N GLY A 87 6.45 -20.84 -8.80
CA GLY A 87 5.44 -21.56 -8.01
C GLY A 87 4.93 -20.80 -6.76
N ALA A 88 5.55 -19.69 -6.37
CA ALA A 88 5.02 -18.85 -5.30
C ALA A 88 3.78 -18.07 -5.77
N VAL A 89 2.81 -17.92 -4.86
CA VAL A 89 1.59 -17.14 -5.12
C VAL A 89 1.81 -15.67 -4.71
N LEU A 90 1.54 -14.74 -5.61
CA LEU A 90 1.52 -13.31 -5.32
C LEU A 90 0.08 -12.83 -5.17
N SER A 91 -0.22 -12.17 -4.05
CA SER A 91 -1.50 -11.50 -3.79
C SER A 91 -1.27 -10.00 -3.56
N CYS A 92 -2.23 -9.19 -3.93
CA CYS A 92 -2.18 -7.73 -3.82
C CYS A 92 -3.43 -7.15 -3.17
N ALA A 93 -3.39 -5.87 -2.83
CA ALA A 93 -4.49 -5.16 -2.17
C ALA A 93 -5.49 -4.53 -3.16
N THR A 94 -5.70 -5.18 -4.31
CA THR A 94 -6.68 -4.72 -5.31
C THR A 94 -8.08 -4.64 -4.70
N GLY A 95 -8.76 -3.51 -4.97
CA GLY A 95 -10.12 -3.25 -4.50
C GLY A 95 -10.22 -2.47 -3.17
N LEU A 96 -9.17 -2.44 -2.36
CA LEU A 96 -9.21 -1.71 -1.06
C LEU A 96 -9.24 -0.19 -1.23
N TYR A 97 -8.55 0.34 -2.24
CA TYR A 97 -8.40 1.78 -2.44
C TYR A 97 -9.49 2.40 -3.32
N GLY A 98 -10.27 1.59 -4.03
CA GLY A 98 -11.26 2.04 -5.00
C GLY A 98 -12.24 3.10 -4.44
N PRO A 99 -12.94 2.83 -3.34
CA PRO A 99 -13.88 3.79 -2.75
C PRO A 99 -13.22 5.11 -2.36
N ILE A 100 -12.08 5.05 -1.67
CA ILE A 100 -11.35 6.24 -1.20
C ILE A 100 -10.87 7.10 -2.38
N ILE A 101 -10.35 6.47 -3.42
CA ILE A 101 -9.91 7.17 -4.64
C ILE A 101 -11.09 7.80 -5.35
N ALA A 102 -12.22 7.10 -5.47
CA ALA A 102 -13.42 7.61 -6.10
C ALA A 102 -13.98 8.84 -5.37
N GLU A 103 -14.06 8.80 -4.04
CA GLU A 103 -14.44 9.94 -3.21
C GLU A 103 -13.50 11.13 -3.40
N HIS A 104 -12.20 10.89 -3.41
CA HIS A 104 -11.19 11.92 -3.62
C HIS A 104 -11.32 12.56 -5.02
N MET A 105 -11.49 11.75 -6.06
CA MET A 105 -11.70 12.24 -7.42
C MET A 105 -12.97 13.10 -7.53
N LEU A 106 -14.06 12.65 -6.90
CA LEU A 106 -15.32 13.42 -6.86
C LEU A 106 -15.13 14.74 -6.13
N ALA A 107 -14.48 14.73 -4.98
CA ALA A 107 -14.20 15.93 -4.20
C ALA A 107 -13.37 16.95 -4.99
N LEU A 108 -12.29 16.51 -5.66
CA LEU A 108 -11.47 17.37 -6.51
C LEU A 108 -12.27 17.93 -7.71
N THR A 109 -13.06 17.09 -8.36
CA THR A 109 -13.89 17.51 -9.50
C THR A 109 -14.87 18.60 -9.08
N LEU A 110 -15.55 18.42 -7.97
CA LEU A 110 -16.47 19.42 -7.42
C LEU A 110 -15.73 20.68 -6.99
N ALA A 111 -14.60 20.56 -6.32
CA ALA A 111 -13.79 21.70 -5.88
C ALA A 111 -13.33 22.57 -7.06
N LEU A 112 -12.83 21.95 -8.13
CA LEU A 112 -12.40 22.65 -9.33
C LEU A 112 -13.58 23.25 -10.10
N SER A 113 -14.66 22.49 -10.27
CA SER A 113 -15.87 22.99 -10.97
C SER A 113 -16.51 24.17 -10.25
N ARG A 114 -16.37 24.25 -8.95
CA ARG A 114 -16.90 25.35 -8.12
C ARG A 114 -15.86 26.38 -7.75
N ARG A 115 -14.66 26.29 -8.31
CA ARG A 115 -13.54 27.23 -8.11
C ARG A 115 -13.18 27.44 -6.63
N LEU A 116 -13.33 26.40 -5.80
CA LEU A 116 -13.06 26.50 -4.36
C LEU A 116 -11.63 26.95 -4.02
N PRO A 117 -10.56 26.55 -4.75
CA PRO A 117 -9.22 27.04 -4.48
C PRO A 117 -9.11 28.57 -4.60
N GLU A 118 -9.79 29.18 -5.60
CA GLU A 118 -9.77 30.62 -5.78
C GLU A 118 -10.55 31.34 -4.67
N TYR A 119 -11.70 30.79 -4.29
CA TYR A 119 -12.46 31.31 -3.15
C TYR A 119 -11.69 31.21 -1.83
N ALA A 120 -10.94 30.13 -1.61
CA ALA A 120 -10.08 29.98 -0.43
C ALA A 120 -9.02 31.10 -0.33
N VAL A 121 -8.38 31.45 -1.44
CA VAL A 121 -7.43 32.59 -1.51
C VAL A 121 -8.12 33.91 -1.18
N LYS A 122 -9.32 34.16 -1.73
CA LYS A 122 -10.10 35.36 -1.43
C LYS A 122 -10.52 35.43 0.05
N GLN A 123 -10.90 34.31 0.62
CA GLN A 123 -11.25 34.20 2.04
C GLN A 123 -10.06 34.56 2.94
N GLN A 124 -8.84 34.08 2.63
CA GLN A 124 -7.62 34.46 3.36
C GLN A 124 -7.37 35.97 3.29
N GLN A 125 -7.67 36.59 2.14
CA GLN A 125 -7.55 38.03 1.92
C GLN A 125 -8.72 38.84 2.53
N LYS A 126 -9.70 38.17 3.17
CA LYS A 126 -10.94 38.80 3.70
C LYS A 126 -11.73 39.57 2.61
N LYS A 127 -11.65 39.13 1.35
CA LYS A 127 -12.35 39.71 0.22
C LYS A 127 -13.61 38.92 -0.11
N TRP A 128 -14.77 39.59 -0.06
CA TRP A 128 -16.02 39.03 -0.52
C TRP A 128 -16.25 39.44 -1.97
N GLU A 129 -15.82 38.61 -2.91
CA GLU A 129 -15.95 38.85 -4.34
C GLU A 129 -16.51 37.60 -5.03
N LEU A 130 -17.53 37.82 -5.86
CA LEU A 130 -18.06 36.74 -6.72
C LEU A 130 -17.08 36.51 -7.88
N LEU A 131 -16.73 35.24 -8.10
CA LEU A 131 -15.96 34.87 -9.28
C LEU A 131 -16.94 34.81 -10.47
N LEU A 132 -16.82 35.77 -11.40
CA LEU A 132 -17.65 35.81 -12.61
C LEU A 132 -17.45 34.52 -13.41
N HIS A 133 -18.54 33.81 -13.73
CA HIS A 133 -18.65 32.55 -14.48
C HIS A 133 -18.76 31.25 -13.67
N ASP A 134 -19.29 31.27 -12.46
CA ASP A 134 -19.78 30.03 -11.83
C ASP A 134 -20.95 29.47 -12.64
N LYS A 135 -20.65 28.64 -13.63
CA LYS A 135 -21.67 27.89 -14.36
C LYS A 135 -22.13 26.69 -13.53
N PRO A 136 -23.42 26.41 -13.44
CA PRO A 136 -23.91 25.15 -12.91
C PRO A 136 -23.28 23.97 -13.68
N LEU A 137 -22.97 22.86 -13.00
CA LEU A 137 -22.43 21.65 -13.63
C LEU A 137 -23.24 21.16 -14.83
N GLU A 138 -24.57 21.38 -14.78
CA GLU A 138 -25.48 20.98 -15.84
C GLU A 138 -25.35 21.76 -17.16
N LYS A 139 -24.58 22.86 -17.17
CA LYS A 139 -24.39 23.72 -18.35
C LYS A 139 -22.94 23.75 -18.82
N SER A 140 -22.04 22.99 -18.26
CA SER A 140 -20.67 22.81 -18.77
C SER A 140 -20.69 21.72 -19.84
N ASN A 141 -20.78 22.15 -21.11
CA ASN A 141 -20.55 21.29 -22.27
C ASN A 141 -19.07 20.90 -22.36
#